data_18cbf46668aca7040348f3920ee0ae04
#
_entry.id   18cbf46668aca7040348f3920ee0ae04
#
_cell.length_a   1.000
_cell.length_b   1.000
_cell.length_c   1.000
_cell.angle_alpha   90.00
_cell.angle_beta   90.00
_cell.angle_gamma   90.00
#
_symmetry.space_group_name_H-M   'P 1'
#
loop_
_entity.id
_entity.type
_entity.pdbx_description
1 polymer ?
#
loop_
_entity_poly.entity_id
_entity_poly.type
_entity_poly.pdbx_seq_one_letter_code
_entity_poly.pdbx_strand_id
1 'polypeptide(L)'
;IFEVNYFSQTLFTQYVLKSIIKNKKGSIVYISSTSALDGIVGRNAYSSSKAAIISQANTLSREIGKMNIRVNVISPGLTNTDMMKENTTDKILKETVEKLSLKRIASAEEVANVALFLSSDLSSYITGQTIRVDGGM
;
A
#
# COMPACT_ATOMS: atom_id res chain seq x y z
N ILE A 1 -1.19 10.95 -12.94
CA ILE A 1 -0.75 10.20 -11.75
C ILE A 1 -1.83 10.23 -10.66
N PHE A 2 -2.25 11.37 -10.15
CA PHE A 2 -3.28 11.47 -9.10
C PHE A 2 -4.62 10.87 -9.52
N GLU A 3 -5.04 11.07 -10.76
CA GLU A 3 -6.29 10.50 -11.28
C GLU A 3 -6.37 8.99 -11.10
N VAL A 4 -5.30 8.30 -11.49
CA VAL A 4 -5.22 6.83 -11.40
C VAL A 4 -4.89 6.37 -9.99
N ASN A 5 -3.89 7.00 -9.33
CA ASN A 5 -3.40 6.49 -8.05
C ASN A 5 -4.29 6.83 -6.85
N TYR A 6 -5.01 7.94 -6.89
CA TYR A 6 -5.77 8.44 -5.76
C TYR A 6 -7.27 8.56 -6.05
N PHE A 7 -7.67 9.36 -7.05
CA PHE A 7 -9.09 9.62 -7.27
C PHE A 7 -9.88 8.38 -7.68
N SER A 8 -9.32 7.53 -8.55
CA SER A 8 -10.00 6.27 -8.95
C SER A 8 -10.22 5.34 -7.76
N GLN A 9 -9.24 5.19 -6.89
CA GLN A 9 -9.36 4.36 -5.69
C GLN A 9 -10.36 4.93 -4.68
N THR A 10 -10.39 6.24 -4.53
CA THR A 10 -11.35 6.94 -3.67
C THR A 10 -12.77 6.73 -4.17
N LEU A 11 -13.02 6.94 -5.46
CA LEU A 11 -14.33 6.70 -6.07
C LEU A 11 -14.74 5.24 -5.95
N PHE A 12 -13.86 4.29 -6.27
CA PHE A 12 -14.16 2.88 -6.11
C PHE A 12 -14.54 2.52 -4.67
N THR A 13 -13.77 3.03 -3.70
CA THR A 13 -14.06 2.83 -2.28
C THR A 13 -15.45 3.37 -1.91
N GLN A 14 -15.81 4.57 -2.36
CA GLN A 14 -17.13 5.15 -2.11
C GLN A 14 -18.26 4.26 -2.67
N TYR A 15 -18.09 3.69 -3.86
CA TYR A 15 -19.09 2.80 -4.45
C TYR A 15 -19.28 1.52 -3.64
N VAL A 16 -18.20 0.86 -3.24
CA VAL A 16 -18.29 -0.43 -2.53
C VAL A 16 -18.62 -0.25 -1.04
N LEU A 17 -18.32 0.90 -0.47
CA LEU A 17 -18.43 1.16 0.96
C LEU A 17 -19.86 0.94 1.49
N LYS A 18 -20.89 1.34 0.72
CA LYS A 18 -22.30 1.12 1.10
C LYS A 18 -22.62 -0.36 1.33
N SER A 19 -22.09 -1.24 0.46
CA SER A 19 -22.27 -2.68 0.57
C SER A 19 -21.51 -3.26 1.76
N ILE A 20 -20.26 -2.81 1.97
CA ILE A 20 -19.42 -3.27 3.08
C ILE A 20 -20.05 -2.87 4.42
N ILE A 21 -20.54 -1.63 4.55
CA ILE A 21 -21.21 -1.13 5.76
C ILE A 21 -22.46 -1.95 6.07
N LYS A 22 -23.26 -2.29 5.06
CA LYS A 22 -24.47 -3.11 5.23
C LYS A 22 -24.16 -4.48 5.82
N ASN A 23 -23.03 -5.07 5.45
CA ASN A 23 -22.58 -6.37 5.94
C ASN A 23 -21.98 -6.32 7.37
N LYS A 24 -21.73 -5.14 7.92
CA LYS A 24 -21.12 -4.90 9.25
C LYS A 24 -19.83 -5.69 9.49
N LYS A 25 -19.09 -5.99 8.44
CA LYS A 25 -17.78 -6.65 8.44
C LYS A 25 -17.07 -6.38 7.13
N GLY A 26 -15.81 -5.99 7.20
CA GLY A 26 -15.00 -5.79 6.00
C GLY A 26 -13.55 -5.46 6.29
N SER A 27 -12.74 -5.61 5.25
CA SER A 27 -11.35 -5.15 5.25
C SER A 27 -11.05 -4.45 3.93
N ILE A 28 -10.53 -3.24 4.03
CA ILE A 28 -10.03 -2.46 2.90
C ILE A 28 -8.52 -2.42 3.00
N VAL A 29 -7.84 -2.83 1.96
CA VAL A 29 -6.37 -2.81 1.89
C VAL A 29 -5.96 -1.97 0.69
N TYR A 30 -5.32 -0.83 0.97
CA TYR A 30 -4.76 0.03 -0.06
C TYR A 30 -3.29 -0.32 -0.33
N ILE A 31 -2.86 -0.11 -1.56
CA ILE A 31 -1.45 -0.26 -1.95
C ILE A 31 -0.84 1.12 -2.17
N SER A 32 0.07 1.49 -1.27
CA SER A 32 0.89 2.69 -1.37
C SER A 32 2.28 2.37 -1.95
N SER A 33 3.32 2.94 -1.41
CA SER A 33 4.74 2.70 -1.74
C SER A 33 5.61 3.23 -0.62
N THR A 34 6.79 2.66 -0.41
CA THR A 34 7.82 3.23 0.49
C THR A 34 8.23 4.64 0.07
N SER A 35 8.14 4.97 -1.22
CA SER A 35 8.38 6.33 -1.71
C SER A 35 7.43 7.39 -1.13
N ALA A 36 6.27 6.98 -0.64
CA ALA A 36 5.32 7.86 0.05
C ALA A 36 5.81 8.24 1.47
N LEU A 37 6.65 7.42 2.06
CA LEU A 37 7.17 7.58 3.42
C LEU A 37 8.55 8.24 3.42
N ASP A 38 9.43 7.80 2.53
CA ASP A 38 10.85 8.17 2.52
C ASP A 38 11.15 9.28 1.48
N GLY A 39 10.28 9.43 0.50
CA GLY A 39 10.53 10.28 -0.67
C GLY A 39 11.55 9.67 -1.64
N ILE A 40 11.40 9.94 -2.91
CA ILE A 40 12.40 9.57 -3.93
C ILE A 40 12.62 10.75 -4.85
N VAL A 41 13.88 11.13 -5.05
CA VAL A 41 14.26 12.21 -5.97
C VAL A 41 13.70 11.95 -7.36
N GLY A 42 13.08 12.97 -7.96
CA GLY A 42 12.45 12.88 -9.29
C GLY A 42 11.06 12.23 -9.31
N ARG A 43 10.53 11.76 -8.18
CA ARG A 43 9.21 11.11 -8.10
C ARG A 43 8.18 11.89 -7.27
N ASN A 44 8.30 13.21 -7.16
CA ASN A 44 7.45 14.04 -6.31
C ASN A 44 5.95 13.73 -6.48
N ALA A 45 5.41 13.85 -7.70
CA ALA A 45 3.98 13.64 -7.96
C ALA A 45 3.53 12.20 -7.63
N TYR A 46 4.37 11.19 -7.88
CA TYR A 46 4.09 9.80 -7.52
C TYR A 46 4.09 9.61 -6.00
N SER A 47 5.14 10.04 -5.32
CA SER A 47 5.27 9.95 -3.86
C SER A 47 4.12 10.66 -3.16
N SER A 48 3.77 11.86 -3.60
CA SER A 48 2.64 12.63 -3.06
C SER A 48 1.30 11.91 -3.27
N SER A 49 1.06 11.33 -4.46
CA SER A 49 -0.17 10.58 -4.71
C SER A 49 -0.29 9.34 -3.82
N LYS A 50 0.82 8.65 -3.56
CA LYS A 50 0.87 7.48 -2.68
C LYS A 50 0.78 7.87 -1.19
N ALA A 51 1.27 9.03 -0.79
CA ALA A 51 1.09 9.58 0.55
C ALA A 51 -0.36 9.97 0.82
N ALA A 52 -1.07 10.49 -0.17
CA ALA A 52 -2.50 10.80 -0.08
C ALA A 52 -3.34 9.55 0.28
N ILE A 53 -2.98 8.38 -0.27
CA ILE A 53 -3.62 7.10 0.06
C ILE A 53 -3.44 6.74 1.54
N ILE A 54 -2.24 6.94 2.09
CA ILE A 54 -1.96 6.68 3.50
C ILE A 54 -2.83 7.56 4.41
N SER A 55 -2.88 8.85 4.10
CA SER A 55 -3.70 9.80 4.85
C SER A 55 -5.19 9.46 4.76
N GLN A 56 -5.68 9.13 3.57
CA GLN A 56 -7.07 8.69 3.36
C GLN A 56 -7.40 7.43 4.18
N ALA A 57 -6.54 6.42 4.14
CA ALA A 57 -6.75 5.17 4.89
C ALA A 57 -6.82 5.42 6.40
N ASN A 58 -5.93 6.27 6.93
CA ASN A 58 -5.93 6.65 8.34
C ASN A 58 -7.23 7.34 8.76
N THR A 59 -7.72 8.27 7.95
CA THR A 59 -8.99 8.97 8.21
C THR A 59 -10.15 7.99 8.15
N LEU A 60 -10.25 7.24 7.06
CA LEU A 60 -11.34 6.29 6.82
C LEU A 60 -11.40 5.20 7.90
N SER A 61 -10.26 4.71 8.39
CA SER A 61 -10.21 3.71 9.46
C SER A 61 -10.90 4.18 10.74
N ARG A 62 -10.82 5.46 11.06
CA ARG A 62 -11.46 6.08 12.23
C ARG A 62 -12.95 6.32 12.01
N GLU A 63 -13.33 6.68 10.80
CA GLU A 63 -14.73 6.94 10.44
C GLU A 63 -15.59 5.67 10.48
N ILE A 64 -15.08 4.56 9.93
CA ILE A 64 -15.86 3.33 9.73
C ILE A 64 -15.48 2.18 10.67
N GLY A 65 -14.48 2.34 11.53
CA GLY A 65 -14.04 1.31 12.47
C GLY A 65 -15.14 0.83 13.41
N LYS A 66 -16.01 1.74 13.86
CA LYS A 66 -17.21 1.40 14.68
C LYS A 66 -18.21 0.47 13.97
N MET A 67 -18.10 0.31 12.66
CA MET A 67 -18.92 -0.60 11.85
C MET A 67 -18.24 -1.95 11.64
N ASN A 68 -17.18 -2.24 12.40
CA ASN A 68 -16.36 -3.46 12.26
C ASN A 68 -15.71 -3.61 10.88
N ILE A 69 -15.29 -2.48 10.30
CA ILE A 69 -14.59 -2.42 9.01
C ILE A 69 -13.18 -1.91 9.25
N ARG A 70 -12.19 -2.69 8.83
CA ARG A 70 -10.77 -2.34 8.97
C ARG A 70 -10.26 -1.70 7.68
N VAL A 71 -9.34 -0.76 7.81
CA VAL A 71 -8.70 -0.09 6.68
C VAL A 71 -7.20 -0.02 6.95
N ASN A 72 -6.41 -0.64 6.10
CA ASN A 72 -4.95 -0.67 6.23
C ASN A 72 -4.27 -0.39 4.88
N VAL A 73 -2.99 -0.10 4.94
CA VAL A 73 -2.16 0.20 3.78
C VAL A 73 -0.97 -0.75 3.76
N ILE A 74 -0.63 -1.24 2.59
CA ILE A 74 0.66 -1.88 2.33
C ILE A 74 1.53 -0.87 1.59
N SER A 75 2.76 -0.71 2.04
CA SER A 75 3.79 0.14 1.42
C SER A 75 4.92 -0.75 0.90
N PRO A 76 4.81 -1.28 -0.33
CA PRO A 76 5.88 -2.09 -0.90
C PRO A 76 7.12 -1.26 -1.18
N GLY A 77 8.28 -1.89 -1.00
CA GLY A 77 9.55 -1.45 -1.58
C GLY A 77 9.70 -1.91 -3.03
N LEU A 78 10.94 -2.04 -3.48
CA LEU A 78 11.23 -2.53 -4.83
C LEU A 78 10.81 -3.99 -4.95
N THR A 79 9.84 -4.24 -5.83
CA THR A 79 9.20 -5.55 -6.04
C THR A 79 9.42 -5.99 -7.48
N ASN A 80 9.72 -7.26 -7.69
CA ASN A 80 9.93 -7.84 -9.02
C ASN A 80 8.60 -7.90 -9.80
N THR A 81 8.38 -6.90 -10.61
CA THR A 81 7.20 -6.73 -11.47
C THR A 81 7.64 -6.20 -12.83
N ASP A 82 6.80 -6.31 -13.84
CA ASP A 82 7.11 -5.76 -15.16
C ASP A 82 7.28 -4.24 -15.10
N MET A 83 6.47 -3.55 -14.32
CA MET A 83 6.62 -2.11 -14.07
C MET A 83 8.01 -1.77 -13.52
N MET A 84 8.57 -2.58 -12.61
CA MET A 84 9.91 -2.38 -12.07
C MET A 84 10.97 -2.54 -13.15
N LYS A 85 10.86 -3.59 -13.96
CA LYS A 85 11.82 -3.88 -15.07
C LYS A 85 11.86 -2.75 -16.10
N GLU A 86 10.69 -2.17 -16.42
CA GLU A 86 10.57 -1.05 -17.37
C GLU A 86 11.15 0.27 -16.82
N ASN A 87 11.09 0.48 -15.50
CA ASN A 87 11.39 1.77 -14.87
C ASN A 87 12.67 1.78 -14.01
N THR A 88 13.41 0.67 -13.95
CA THR A 88 14.58 0.55 -13.08
C THR A 88 15.77 0.00 -13.88
N THR A 89 16.86 0.76 -13.93
CA THR A 89 18.12 0.30 -14.55
C THR A 89 18.85 -0.68 -13.64
N ASP A 90 19.71 -1.54 -14.22
CA ASP A 90 20.54 -2.51 -13.47
C ASP A 90 21.41 -1.82 -12.41
N LYS A 91 21.88 -0.60 -12.69
CA LYS A 91 22.66 0.19 -11.73
C LYS A 91 21.82 0.56 -10.52
N ILE A 92 20.61 1.11 -10.73
CA ILE A 92 19.69 1.48 -9.64
C ILE A 92 19.27 0.24 -8.85
N LEU A 93 19.02 -0.88 -9.55
CA LEU A 93 18.67 -2.14 -8.91
C LEU A 93 19.78 -2.61 -7.95
N LYS A 94 21.03 -2.64 -8.40
CA LYS A 94 22.18 -3.03 -7.57
C LYS A 94 22.33 -2.11 -6.36
N GLU A 95 22.35 -0.79 -6.58
CA GLU A 95 22.49 0.20 -5.51
C GLU A 95 21.35 0.09 -4.47
N THR A 96 20.14 -0.25 -4.93
CA THR A 96 19.00 -0.46 -4.03
C THR A 96 19.18 -1.74 -3.22
N VAL A 97 19.50 -2.86 -3.87
CA VAL A 97 19.72 -4.15 -3.20
C VAL A 97 20.83 -4.08 -2.15
N GLU A 98 21.90 -3.32 -2.43
CA GLU A 98 22.99 -3.13 -1.46
C GLU A 98 22.54 -2.43 -0.16
N LYS A 99 21.52 -1.57 -0.25
CA LYS A 99 20.95 -0.87 0.93
C LYS A 99 19.94 -1.72 1.70
N LEU A 100 19.30 -2.69 1.04
CA LEU A 100 18.31 -3.53 1.70
C LEU A 100 18.95 -4.46 2.73
N SER A 101 18.30 -4.64 3.87
CA SER A 101 18.74 -5.59 4.90
C SER A 101 18.70 -7.03 4.39
N LEU A 102 17.66 -7.41 3.63
CA LEU A 102 17.51 -8.75 3.07
C LEU A 102 18.32 -9.00 1.77
N LYS A 103 19.02 -7.98 1.25
CA LYS A 103 19.92 -8.09 0.09
C LYS A 103 19.27 -8.67 -1.18
N ARG A 104 17.97 -8.54 -1.31
CA ARG A 104 17.19 -8.91 -2.51
C ARG A 104 15.94 -8.07 -2.62
N ILE A 105 15.37 -7.96 -3.81
CA ILE A 105 14.04 -7.38 -4.02
C ILE A 105 12.95 -8.36 -3.61
N ALA A 106 11.76 -7.85 -3.29
CA ALA A 106 10.59 -8.67 -2.98
C ALA A 106 10.03 -9.36 -4.23
N SER A 107 9.40 -10.51 -4.04
CA SER A 107 8.48 -11.07 -5.03
C SER A 107 7.08 -10.45 -4.89
N ALA A 108 6.26 -10.54 -5.94
CA ALA A 108 4.87 -10.08 -5.89
C ALA A 108 4.06 -10.87 -4.85
N GLU A 109 4.36 -12.17 -4.68
CA GLU A 109 3.72 -13.04 -3.71
C GLU A 109 3.99 -12.60 -2.26
N GLU A 110 5.17 -12.07 -1.95
CA GLU A 110 5.48 -11.58 -0.61
C GLU A 110 4.60 -10.39 -0.24
N VAL A 111 4.31 -9.51 -1.18
CA VAL A 111 3.35 -8.41 -1.00
C VAL A 111 1.91 -8.93 -0.90
N ALA A 112 1.54 -9.90 -1.75
CA ALA A 112 0.23 -10.51 -1.76
C ALA A 112 -0.09 -11.27 -0.46
N ASN A 113 0.90 -11.92 0.16
CA ASN A 113 0.75 -12.59 1.44
C ASN A 113 0.38 -11.61 2.57
N VAL A 114 0.94 -10.40 2.56
CA VAL A 114 0.55 -9.36 3.52
C VAL A 114 -0.87 -8.86 3.23
N ALA A 115 -1.26 -8.74 1.95
CA ALA A 115 -2.63 -8.38 1.58
C ALA A 115 -3.63 -9.46 2.04
N LEU A 116 -3.31 -10.73 1.88
CA LEU A 116 -4.10 -11.85 2.36
C LEU A 116 -4.25 -11.82 3.90
N PHE A 117 -3.15 -11.62 4.63
CA PHE A 117 -3.18 -11.46 6.09
C PHE A 117 -4.08 -10.31 6.52
N LEU A 118 -3.91 -9.12 5.93
CA LEU A 118 -4.71 -7.94 6.27
C LEU A 118 -6.19 -8.09 5.88
N SER A 119 -6.50 -8.91 4.89
CA SER A 119 -7.88 -9.19 4.48
C SER A 119 -8.57 -10.23 5.34
N SER A 120 -7.81 -11.06 6.06
CA SER A 120 -8.31 -12.16 6.89
C SER A 120 -8.61 -11.74 8.33
N ASP A 121 -9.28 -12.62 9.09
CA ASP A 121 -9.56 -12.43 10.51
C ASP A 121 -8.31 -12.52 11.40
N LEU A 122 -7.18 -13.02 10.87
CA LEU A 122 -5.89 -13.02 11.59
C LEU A 122 -5.41 -11.61 11.95
N SER A 123 -5.88 -10.60 11.21
CA SER A 123 -5.60 -9.18 11.46
C SER A 123 -6.79 -8.42 12.07
N SER A 124 -7.68 -9.12 12.79
CA SER A 124 -8.96 -8.58 13.30
C SER A 124 -8.83 -7.33 14.18
N TYR A 125 -7.67 -7.13 14.81
CA TYR A 125 -7.41 -5.95 15.66
C TYR A 125 -6.42 -4.95 15.01
N ILE A 126 -6.18 -5.06 13.70
CA ILE A 126 -5.28 -4.18 12.95
C ILE A 126 -6.10 -3.29 12.03
N THR A 127 -6.12 -1.99 12.29
CA THR A 127 -6.75 -0.96 11.44
C THR A 127 -5.97 0.36 11.52
N GLY A 128 -6.00 1.16 10.47
CA GLY A 128 -5.28 2.43 10.36
C GLY A 128 -3.77 2.26 10.26
N GLN A 129 -3.26 1.08 9.91
CA GLN A 129 -1.82 0.82 9.85
C GLN A 129 -1.29 0.87 8.43
N THR A 130 -0.05 1.33 8.32
CA THR A 130 0.74 1.23 7.09
C THR A 130 1.86 0.22 7.31
N ILE A 131 1.77 -0.91 6.63
CA ILE A 131 2.74 -1.99 6.73
C ILE A 131 3.77 -1.86 5.60
N ARG A 132 5.03 -1.66 5.95
CA ARG A 132 6.14 -1.69 5.00
C ARG A 132 6.46 -3.14 4.62
N VAL A 133 6.63 -3.40 3.34
CA VAL A 133 7.06 -4.69 2.79
C VAL A 133 8.24 -4.40 1.85
N ASP A 134 9.40 -4.14 2.41
CA ASP A 134 10.50 -3.49 1.71
C ASP A 134 11.89 -4.11 1.97
N GLY A 135 11.95 -5.23 2.68
CA GLY A 135 13.22 -5.91 2.96
C GLY A 135 14.17 -5.14 3.89
N GLY A 136 13.66 -4.15 4.65
CA GLY A 136 14.44 -3.32 5.57
C GLY A 136 15.22 -2.23 4.82
N MET A 137 14.54 -1.46 3.99
CA MET A 137 15.05 -0.28 3.29
C MET A 137 15.31 0.86 4.25
#